data_97fd8d54a581e136e4ce73e9cb29653a
#
_entry.id   97fd8d54a581e136e4ce73e9cb29653a
#
_cell.length_a   1.000
_cell.length_b   1.000
_cell.length_c   1.000
_cell.angle_alpha   90.00
_cell.angle_beta   90.00
_cell.angle_gamma   90.00
#
_symmetry.space_group_name_H-M   'P 1'
#
loop_
_entity.id
_entity.type
_entity.pdbx_description
1 polymer ?
#
loop_
_entity_poly.entity_id
_entity_poly.type
_entity_poly.pdbx_seq_one_letter_code
_entity_poly.pdbx_strand_id
1 'polypeptide(L)'
;MSTSSALSKYKFLGLFPLVMAQIGTSGDNSVLTVATASLLASLYVIMSDIQLANIIYSLCAGCLMIVGGMVGLIVGWKKTFRIGAAMCAVGELVIAFSGNIFMFTWGGRLLVGIGASFLIPSVLGLIPGLYQGNDRAFAFGAIGAATGIASCLGPIAAGFLIDTFDWRIAFSCMAVYFT
;
A
#
# COMPACT_ATOMS: atom_id res chain seq x y z
N MET A 1 -11.62 35.59 14.12
CA MET A 1 -12.23 34.25 14.00
C MET A 1 -11.91 33.50 12.68
N SER A 2 -11.11 34.05 11.74
CA SER A 2 -10.86 33.42 10.42
C SER A 2 -9.56 32.58 10.30
N THR A 3 -8.60 32.75 11.18
CA THR A 3 -7.31 32.04 11.13
C THR A 3 -7.38 30.59 11.65
N SER A 4 -8.30 30.29 12.57
CA SER A 4 -8.47 28.95 13.14
C SER A 4 -9.06 27.94 12.13
N SER A 5 -9.97 28.39 11.27
CA SER A 5 -10.61 27.52 10.27
C SER A 5 -9.67 27.18 9.10
N ALA A 6 -8.80 28.09 8.72
CA ALA A 6 -7.78 27.86 7.69
C ALA A 6 -6.73 26.86 8.17
N LEU A 7 -6.22 27.01 9.38
CA LEU A 7 -5.28 26.06 10.00
C LEU A 7 -5.86 24.65 10.14
N SER A 8 -7.16 24.52 10.44
CA SER A 8 -7.86 23.23 10.48
C SER A 8 -7.88 22.57 9.09
N LYS A 9 -8.16 23.33 8.03
CA LYS A 9 -8.23 22.81 6.66
C LYS A 9 -6.86 22.28 6.17
N TYR A 10 -5.77 22.96 6.51
CA TYR A 10 -4.41 22.52 6.14
C TYR A 10 -3.97 21.26 6.94
N LYS A 11 -4.45 21.10 8.15
CA LYS A 11 -4.19 19.89 8.95
C LYS A 11 -4.81 18.63 8.32
N PHE A 12 -6.06 18.71 7.86
CA PHE A 12 -6.73 17.60 7.18
C PHE A 12 -6.10 17.25 5.82
N LEU A 13 -5.58 18.25 5.10
CA LEU A 13 -4.90 18.03 3.82
C LEU A 13 -3.64 17.17 3.96
N GLY A 14 -2.91 17.30 5.08
CA GLY A 14 -1.75 16.48 5.38
C GLY A 14 -2.08 15.03 5.77
N LEU A 15 -3.27 14.79 6.34
CA LEU A 15 -3.72 13.45 6.74
C LEU A 15 -4.18 12.62 5.53
N PHE A 16 -4.75 13.26 4.52
CA PHE A 16 -5.31 12.60 3.35
C PHE A 16 -4.32 11.65 2.65
N PRO A 17 -3.10 12.06 2.25
CA PRO A 17 -2.15 11.15 1.60
C PRO A 17 -1.69 10.01 2.53
N LEU A 18 -1.64 10.22 3.85
CA LEU A 18 -1.27 9.19 4.80
C LEU A 18 -2.37 8.11 4.91
N VAL A 19 -3.62 8.54 4.99
CA VAL A 19 -4.79 7.65 4.99
C VAL A 19 -4.88 6.88 3.66
N MET A 20 -4.68 7.57 2.54
CA MET A 20 -4.66 6.93 1.22
C MET A 20 -3.56 5.87 1.14
N ALA A 21 -2.32 6.19 1.51
CA ALA A 21 -1.22 5.23 1.51
C ALA A 21 -1.52 3.99 2.38
N GLN A 22 -2.17 4.18 3.53
CA GLN A 22 -2.57 3.07 4.40
C GLN A 22 -3.67 2.21 3.77
N ILE A 23 -4.66 2.81 3.12
CA ILE A 23 -5.68 2.08 2.36
C ILE A 23 -5.04 1.27 1.23
N GLY A 24 -4.11 1.87 0.50
CA GLY A 24 -3.40 1.21 -0.61
C GLY A 24 -2.64 -0.02 -0.17
N THR A 25 -1.79 0.10 0.85
CA THR A 25 -0.99 -1.04 1.35
C THR A 25 -1.84 -2.15 1.95
N SER A 26 -2.95 -1.81 2.60
CA SER A 26 -3.91 -2.80 3.13
C SER A 26 -4.78 -3.41 2.04
N GLY A 27 -5.15 -2.62 1.03
CA GLY A 27 -5.97 -3.04 -0.11
C GLY A 27 -5.23 -3.99 -1.05
N ASP A 28 -3.92 -3.81 -1.26
CA ASP A 28 -3.09 -4.66 -2.11
C ASP A 28 -3.19 -6.14 -1.73
N ASN A 29 -3.12 -6.47 -0.45
CA ASN A 29 -3.32 -7.85 0.01
C ASN A 29 -4.72 -8.39 -0.31
N SER A 30 -5.73 -7.54 -0.28
CA SER A 30 -7.11 -7.90 -0.63
C SER A 30 -7.23 -8.20 -2.13
N VAL A 31 -6.59 -7.39 -2.97
CA VAL A 31 -6.54 -7.62 -4.44
C VAL A 31 -5.92 -8.97 -4.75
N LEU A 32 -4.77 -9.30 -4.17
CA LEU A 32 -4.12 -10.59 -4.40
C LEU A 32 -5.01 -11.78 -3.96
N THR A 33 -5.65 -11.65 -2.80
CA THR A 33 -6.52 -12.72 -2.28
C THR A 33 -7.66 -13.02 -3.23
N VAL A 34 -8.33 -11.99 -3.73
CA VAL A 34 -9.45 -12.14 -4.67
C VAL A 34 -8.98 -12.56 -6.07
N ALA A 35 -7.84 -12.03 -6.53
CA ALA A 35 -7.25 -12.36 -7.82
C ALA A 35 -6.73 -13.80 -7.90
N THR A 36 -6.61 -14.52 -6.79
CA THR A 36 -5.99 -15.86 -6.73
C THR A 36 -6.58 -16.81 -7.78
N ALA A 37 -7.90 -16.91 -7.90
CA ALA A 37 -8.55 -17.81 -8.87
C ALA A 37 -8.21 -17.45 -10.33
N SER A 38 -8.25 -16.16 -10.65
CA SER A 38 -7.90 -15.65 -11.98
C SER A 38 -6.43 -15.84 -12.31
N LEU A 39 -5.54 -15.69 -11.33
CA LEU A 39 -4.10 -15.91 -11.48
C LEU A 39 -3.78 -17.40 -11.73
N LEU A 40 -4.42 -18.32 -11.00
CA LEU A 40 -4.27 -19.77 -11.21
C LEU A 40 -4.64 -20.15 -12.65
N ALA A 41 -5.74 -19.61 -13.15
CA ALA A 41 -6.22 -19.90 -14.49
C ALA A 41 -5.37 -19.25 -15.60
N SER A 42 -4.96 -17.99 -15.42
CA SER A 42 -4.29 -17.20 -16.45
C SER A 42 -2.79 -17.47 -16.59
N LEU A 43 -2.11 -17.76 -15.48
CA LEU A 43 -0.67 -18.03 -15.44
C LEU A 43 -0.34 -19.53 -15.43
N TYR A 44 -1.36 -20.39 -15.39
CA TYR A 44 -1.20 -21.86 -15.35
C TYR A 44 -0.30 -22.33 -14.20
N VAL A 45 -0.50 -21.77 -13.01
CA VAL A 45 0.30 -22.01 -11.82
C VAL A 45 -0.51 -22.73 -10.75
N ILE A 46 0.17 -23.21 -9.71
CA ILE A 46 -0.46 -23.90 -8.59
C ILE A 46 -0.61 -22.95 -7.39
N MET A 47 -1.45 -23.30 -6.44
CA MET A 47 -1.74 -22.46 -5.27
C MET A 47 -0.49 -22.08 -4.46
N SER A 48 0.50 -23.00 -4.37
CA SER A 48 1.75 -22.73 -3.66
C SER A 48 2.57 -21.59 -4.25
N ASP A 49 2.50 -21.37 -5.58
CA ASP A 49 3.21 -20.28 -6.24
C ASP A 49 2.63 -18.93 -5.84
N ILE A 50 1.30 -18.84 -5.75
CA ILE A 50 0.62 -17.61 -5.31
C ILE A 50 0.84 -17.36 -3.82
N GLN A 51 0.84 -18.43 -3.01
CA GLN A 51 1.19 -18.32 -1.60
C GLN A 51 2.64 -17.85 -1.41
N LEU A 52 3.58 -18.35 -2.22
CA LEU A 52 4.97 -17.88 -2.22
C LEU A 52 5.06 -16.38 -2.54
N ALA A 53 4.31 -15.91 -3.54
CA ALA A 53 4.25 -14.49 -3.90
C ALA A 53 3.77 -13.63 -2.71
N ASN A 54 2.75 -14.09 -1.96
CA ASN A 54 2.25 -13.41 -0.78
C ASN A 54 3.26 -13.44 0.39
N ILE A 55 3.93 -14.58 0.58
CA ILE A 55 4.97 -14.73 1.61
C ILE A 55 6.15 -13.79 1.34
N ILE A 56 6.62 -13.70 0.09
CA ILE A 56 7.73 -12.81 -0.29
C ILE A 56 7.38 -11.35 0.00
N TYR A 57 6.19 -10.90 -0.41
CA TYR A 57 5.71 -9.57 -0.06
C TYR A 57 5.73 -9.32 1.45
N SER A 58 5.08 -10.20 2.21
CA SER A 58 4.93 -10.04 3.67
C SER A 58 6.26 -10.10 4.40
N LEU A 59 7.16 -11.00 3.96
CA LEU A 59 8.50 -11.14 4.52
C LEU A 59 9.34 -9.87 4.27
N CYS A 60 9.34 -9.36 3.04
CA CYS A 60 10.07 -8.14 2.70
C CYS A 60 9.50 -6.93 3.43
N ALA A 61 8.17 -6.77 3.45
CA ALA A 61 7.52 -5.69 4.16
C ALA A 61 7.84 -5.72 5.66
N GLY A 62 7.78 -6.91 6.30
CA GLY A 62 8.03 -7.07 7.73
C GLY A 62 9.52 -6.94 8.10
N CYS A 63 10.39 -7.71 7.44
CA CYS A 63 11.82 -7.72 7.78
C CYS A 63 12.50 -6.37 7.51
N LEU A 64 12.14 -5.70 6.41
CA LEU A 64 12.73 -4.42 6.03
C LEU A 64 12.07 -3.22 6.69
N MET A 65 10.96 -3.40 7.44
CA MET A 65 10.25 -2.31 8.10
C MET A 65 11.16 -1.54 9.09
N ILE A 66 12.04 -2.25 9.80
CA ILE A 66 13.02 -1.62 10.70
C ILE A 66 14.00 -0.75 9.90
N VAL A 67 14.50 -1.28 8.78
CA VAL A 67 15.39 -0.54 7.89
C VAL A 67 14.68 0.68 7.30
N GLY A 68 13.43 0.52 6.86
CA GLY A 68 12.61 1.63 6.37
C GLY A 68 12.40 2.72 7.41
N GLY A 69 12.18 2.34 8.68
CA GLY A 69 12.11 3.27 9.80
C GLY A 69 13.42 4.02 10.02
N MET A 70 14.57 3.33 9.99
CA MET A 70 15.89 3.95 10.12
C MET A 70 16.19 4.92 8.97
N VAL A 71 15.87 4.54 7.74
CA VAL A 71 15.99 5.41 6.56
C VAL A 71 15.11 6.65 6.74
N GLY A 72 13.89 6.48 7.24
CA GLY A 72 12.99 7.60 7.55
C GLY A 72 13.55 8.60 8.55
N LEU A 73 14.30 8.13 9.56
CA LEU A 73 14.99 8.99 10.53
C LEU A 73 16.17 9.73 9.93
N ILE A 74 16.95 9.10 9.04
CA ILE A 74 18.18 9.65 8.47
C ILE A 74 17.88 10.57 7.27
N VAL A 75 17.08 10.10 6.32
CA VAL A 75 16.80 10.77 5.05
C VAL A 75 15.60 11.72 5.16
N GLY A 76 14.75 11.47 6.16
CA GLY A 76 13.53 12.22 6.44
C GLY A 76 12.26 11.53 5.92
N TRP A 77 11.23 11.49 6.76
CA TRP A 77 9.97 10.76 6.54
C TRP A 77 9.27 11.09 5.21
N LYS A 78 9.27 12.36 4.78
CA LYS A 78 8.62 12.78 3.52
C LYS A 78 9.29 12.17 2.29
N LYS A 79 10.63 12.09 2.29
CA LYS A 79 11.37 11.50 1.17
C LYS A 79 11.19 9.99 1.14
N THR A 80 11.29 9.35 2.31
CA THR A 80 11.09 7.91 2.46
C THR A 80 9.68 7.49 2.06
N PHE A 81 8.66 8.28 2.43
CA PHE A 81 7.28 8.08 1.99
C PHE A 81 7.17 8.07 0.45
N ARG A 82 7.73 9.09 -0.22
CA ARG A 82 7.68 9.18 -1.69
C ARG A 82 8.42 8.04 -2.38
N ILE A 83 9.58 7.64 -1.85
CA ILE A 83 10.33 6.49 -2.37
C ILE A 83 9.51 5.22 -2.22
N GLY A 84 8.93 4.98 -1.05
CA GLY A 84 8.07 3.82 -0.81
C GLY A 84 6.86 3.78 -1.73
N ALA A 85 6.16 4.91 -1.90
CA ALA A 85 5.01 5.02 -2.80
C ALA A 85 5.41 4.75 -4.26
N ALA A 86 6.50 5.35 -4.74
CA ALA A 86 7.01 5.12 -6.09
C ALA A 86 7.40 3.64 -6.32
N MET A 87 8.04 3.00 -5.34
CA MET A 87 8.38 1.57 -5.42
C MET A 87 7.13 0.68 -5.47
N CYS A 88 6.10 0.99 -4.67
CA CYS A 88 4.81 0.31 -4.74
C CYS A 88 4.19 0.49 -6.13
N ALA A 89 4.10 1.71 -6.64
CA ALA A 89 3.53 1.99 -7.96
C ALA A 89 4.25 1.22 -9.08
N VAL A 90 5.58 1.23 -9.10
CA VAL A 90 6.37 0.49 -10.10
C VAL A 90 6.19 -1.01 -9.93
N GLY A 91 6.18 -1.52 -8.71
CA GLY A 91 5.97 -2.94 -8.43
C GLY A 91 4.60 -3.42 -8.89
N GLU A 92 3.54 -2.64 -8.67
CA GLU A 92 2.19 -2.93 -9.15
C GLU A 92 2.11 -2.94 -10.69
N LEU A 93 2.81 -2.01 -11.36
CA LEU A 93 2.93 -2.04 -12.82
C LEU A 93 3.62 -3.32 -13.30
N VAL A 94 4.73 -3.72 -12.66
CA VAL A 94 5.42 -4.97 -12.99
C VAL A 94 4.48 -6.17 -12.82
N ILE A 95 3.67 -6.20 -11.76
CA ILE A 95 2.64 -7.23 -11.55
C ILE A 95 1.64 -7.22 -12.70
N ALA A 96 1.05 -6.07 -13.03
CA ALA A 96 0.02 -5.94 -14.05
C ALA A 96 0.51 -6.40 -15.45
N PHE A 97 1.77 -6.15 -15.77
CA PHE A 97 2.38 -6.56 -17.04
C PHE A 97 3.11 -7.91 -16.99
N SER A 98 3.05 -8.62 -15.85
CA SER A 98 3.73 -9.91 -15.72
C SER A 98 3.09 -10.96 -16.65
N GLY A 99 3.95 -11.66 -17.40
CA GLY A 99 3.56 -12.78 -18.26
C GLY A 99 3.78 -14.16 -17.63
N ASN A 100 4.44 -14.20 -16.47
CA ASN A 100 4.75 -15.44 -15.75
C ASN A 100 4.85 -15.19 -14.24
N ILE A 101 4.73 -16.26 -13.47
CA ILE A 101 4.75 -16.20 -12.00
C ILE A 101 6.09 -15.75 -11.44
N PHE A 102 7.19 -16.00 -12.13
CA PHE A 102 8.50 -15.55 -11.68
C PHE A 102 8.60 -14.02 -11.69
N MET A 103 8.19 -13.37 -12.76
CA MET A 103 8.15 -11.92 -12.88
C MET A 103 7.14 -11.31 -11.90
N PHE A 104 5.98 -11.95 -11.73
CA PHE A 104 4.95 -11.56 -10.77
C PHE A 104 5.52 -11.53 -9.35
N THR A 105 6.19 -12.62 -8.93
CA THR A 105 6.67 -12.81 -7.56
C THR A 105 7.94 -12.01 -7.28
N TRP A 106 8.99 -12.23 -8.07
CA TRP A 106 10.32 -11.67 -7.84
C TRP A 106 10.52 -10.28 -8.43
N GLY A 107 9.78 -9.93 -9.46
CA GLY A 107 9.76 -8.57 -10.00
C GLY A 107 8.79 -7.67 -9.25
N GLY A 108 7.52 -8.06 -9.22
CA GLY A 108 6.43 -7.25 -8.68
C GLY A 108 6.28 -7.34 -7.17
N ARG A 109 5.90 -8.51 -6.63
CA ARG A 109 5.58 -8.66 -5.19
C ARG A 109 6.76 -8.34 -4.27
N LEU A 110 7.97 -8.70 -4.67
CA LEU A 110 9.19 -8.31 -3.96
C LEU A 110 9.33 -6.79 -3.90
N LEU A 111 9.16 -6.09 -5.03
CA LEU A 111 9.32 -4.64 -5.11
C LEU A 111 8.24 -3.91 -4.32
N VAL A 112 6.99 -4.37 -4.39
CA VAL A 112 5.88 -3.83 -3.58
C VAL A 112 6.16 -4.03 -2.10
N GLY A 113 6.65 -5.21 -1.69
CA GLY A 113 7.01 -5.50 -0.30
C GLY A 113 8.12 -4.58 0.23
N ILE A 114 9.16 -4.33 -0.57
CA ILE A 114 10.20 -3.37 -0.22
C ILE A 114 9.61 -1.95 -0.14
N GLY A 115 8.77 -1.55 -1.11
CA GLY A 115 8.08 -0.25 -1.08
C GLY A 115 7.23 -0.06 0.16
N ALA A 116 6.45 -1.07 0.54
CA ALA A 116 5.62 -1.07 1.75
C ALA A 116 6.45 -0.94 3.03
N SER A 117 7.65 -1.55 3.08
CA SER A 117 8.57 -1.44 4.22
C SER A 117 9.08 -0.01 4.46
N PHE A 118 9.13 0.83 3.44
CA PHE A 118 9.43 2.27 3.56
C PHE A 118 8.16 3.09 3.81
N LEU A 119 7.06 2.73 3.16
CA LEU A 119 5.83 3.50 3.20
C LEU A 119 5.14 3.45 4.58
N ILE A 120 4.96 2.24 5.13
CA ILE A 120 4.25 2.03 6.40
C ILE A 120 4.89 2.79 7.57
N PRO A 121 6.20 2.64 7.86
CA PRO A 121 6.81 3.40 8.96
C PRO A 121 6.83 4.91 8.70
N SER A 122 6.89 5.34 7.43
CA SER A 122 6.84 6.76 7.08
C SER A 122 5.48 7.39 7.36
N VAL A 123 4.38 6.65 7.13
CA VAL A 123 3.02 7.10 7.51
C VAL A 123 2.96 7.38 9.01
N LEU A 124 3.42 6.42 9.82
CA LEU A 124 3.41 6.56 11.28
C LEU A 124 4.40 7.62 11.77
N GLY A 125 5.57 7.74 11.14
CA GLY A 125 6.62 8.69 11.49
C GLY A 125 6.29 10.15 11.15
N LEU A 126 5.44 10.39 10.14
CA LEU A 126 5.00 11.73 9.76
C LEU A 126 3.96 12.31 10.73
N ILE A 127 3.14 11.47 11.37
CA ILE A 127 2.06 11.92 12.26
C ILE A 127 2.58 12.78 13.42
N PRO A 128 3.61 12.38 14.19
CA PRO A 128 4.11 13.19 15.30
C PRO A 128 4.68 14.54 14.90
N GLY A 129 5.18 14.66 13.68
CA GLY A 129 5.71 15.91 13.14
C GLY A 129 4.63 16.86 12.63
N LEU A 130 3.46 16.33 12.26
CA LEU A 130 2.36 17.10 11.67
C LEU A 130 1.25 17.40 12.69
N TYR A 131 1.08 16.57 13.71
CA TYR A 131 -0.04 16.62 14.65
C TYR A 131 0.43 16.57 16.10
N GLN A 132 -0.24 17.30 16.99
CA GLN A 132 0.04 17.36 18.44
C GLN A 132 -1.25 17.16 19.25
N GLY A 133 -1.11 16.71 20.49
CA GLY A 133 -2.24 16.54 21.42
C GLY A 133 -3.34 15.64 20.86
N ASN A 134 -4.58 16.08 20.95
CA ASN A 134 -5.75 15.34 20.50
C ASN A 134 -5.77 15.11 18.98
N ASP A 135 -5.22 16.04 18.18
CA ASP A 135 -5.13 15.88 16.72
C ASP A 135 -4.24 14.68 16.34
N ARG A 136 -3.19 14.41 17.13
CA ARG A 136 -2.32 13.25 16.94
C ARG A 136 -3.05 11.94 17.23
N ALA A 137 -3.83 11.89 18.32
CA ALA A 137 -4.65 10.72 18.61
C ALA A 137 -5.70 10.46 17.52
N PHE A 138 -6.34 11.52 17.03
CA PHE A 138 -7.26 11.45 15.90
C PHE A 138 -6.58 10.93 14.63
N ALA A 139 -5.37 11.41 14.30
CA ALA A 139 -4.64 10.96 13.11
C ALA A 139 -4.29 9.46 13.18
N PHE A 140 -3.81 8.95 14.31
CA PHE A 140 -3.60 7.52 14.51
C PHE A 140 -4.90 6.71 14.42
N GLY A 141 -5.98 7.21 14.99
CA GLY A 141 -7.30 6.59 14.89
C GLY A 141 -7.80 6.53 13.44
N ALA A 142 -7.59 7.60 12.66
CA ALA A 142 -7.95 7.64 11.25
C ALA A 142 -7.15 6.62 10.40
N ILE A 143 -5.85 6.43 10.67
CA ILE A 143 -5.03 5.41 10.03
C ILE A 143 -5.53 4.00 10.39
N GLY A 144 -5.85 3.75 11.66
CA GLY A 144 -6.43 2.47 12.08
C GLY A 144 -7.79 2.19 11.43
N ALA A 145 -8.67 3.19 11.38
CA ALA A 145 -9.95 3.09 10.70
C ALA A 145 -9.78 2.84 9.19
N ALA A 146 -8.82 3.51 8.54
CA ALA A 146 -8.48 3.31 7.14
C ALA A 146 -8.06 1.86 6.84
N THR A 147 -7.24 1.26 7.73
CA THR A 147 -6.87 -0.16 7.63
C THR A 147 -8.09 -1.07 7.72
N GLY A 148 -8.98 -0.84 8.68
CA GLY A 148 -10.22 -1.60 8.83
C GLY A 148 -11.15 -1.48 7.61
N ILE A 149 -11.34 -0.27 7.11
CA ILE A 149 -12.14 -0.01 5.90
C ILE A 149 -11.55 -0.73 4.69
N ALA A 150 -10.23 -0.62 4.48
CA ALA A 150 -9.55 -1.29 3.38
C ALA A 150 -9.67 -2.81 3.45
N SER A 151 -9.59 -3.39 4.65
CA SER A 151 -9.73 -4.84 4.86
C SER A 151 -11.16 -5.34 4.60
N CYS A 152 -12.17 -4.52 4.88
CA CYS A 152 -13.58 -4.88 4.65
C CYS A 152 -14.03 -4.61 3.21
N LEU A 153 -13.72 -3.42 2.68
CA LEU A 153 -14.20 -2.98 1.36
C LEU A 153 -13.22 -3.36 0.23
N GLY A 154 -11.95 -3.56 0.54
CA GLY A 154 -10.93 -3.94 -0.43
C GLY A 154 -11.28 -5.18 -1.24
N PRO A 155 -11.66 -6.31 -0.60
CA PRO A 155 -12.06 -7.51 -1.33
C PRO A 155 -13.27 -7.31 -2.24
N ILE A 156 -14.24 -6.48 -1.82
CA ILE A 156 -15.44 -6.18 -2.61
C ILE A 156 -15.06 -5.37 -3.86
N ALA A 157 -14.27 -4.31 -3.68
CA ALA A 157 -13.80 -3.49 -4.80
C ALA A 157 -12.91 -4.28 -5.76
N ALA A 158 -11.99 -5.10 -5.22
CA ALA A 158 -11.14 -5.96 -6.01
C ALA A 158 -11.95 -7.01 -6.80
N GLY A 159 -12.95 -7.65 -6.17
CA GLY A 159 -13.81 -8.62 -6.82
C GLY A 159 -14.57 -8.00 -7.99
N PHE A 160 -15.18 -6.84 -7.78
CA PHE A 160 -15.86 -6.12 -8.84
C PHE A 160 -14.96 -5.78 -10.03
N LEU A 161 -13.73 -5.33 -9.78
CA LEU A 161 -12.76 -5.00 -10.84
C LEU A 161 -12.31 -6.25 -11.59
N ILE A 162 -12.06 -7.35 -10.89
CA ILE A 162 -11.58 -8.59 -11.47
C ILE A 162 -12.67 -9.30 -12.28
N ASP A 163 -13.90 -9.32 -11.76
CA ASP A 163 -15.04 -9.94 -12.44
C ASP A 163 -15.47 -9.16 -13.69
N THR A 164 -15.33 -7.82 -13.66
CA THR A 164 -15.76 -6.96 -14.77
C THR A 164 -14.70 -6.82 -15.86
N PHE A 165 -13.44 -6.80 -15.49
CA PHE A 165 -12.35 -6.51 -16.42
C PHE A 165 -11.31 -7.65 -16.47
N ASP A 166 -10.34 -7.64 -15.57
CA ASP A 166 -9.28 -8.66 -15.40
C ASP A 166 -8.44 -8.28 -14.17
N TRP A 167 -7.73 -9.26 -13.60
CA TRP A 167 -6.78 -9.04 -12.50
C TRP A 167 -5.68 -8.02 -12.86
N ARG A 168 -5.24 -7.98 -14.12
CA ARG A 168 -4.25 -7.00 -14.61
C ARG A 168 -4.70 -5.56 -14.44
N ILE A 169 -5.97 -5.29 -14.68
CA ILE A 169 -6.56 -3.95 -14.51
C ILE A 169 -6.65 -3.61 -13.03
N ALA A 170 -6.99 -4.56 -12.17
CA ALA A 170 -7.02 -4.32 -10.72
C ALA A 170 -5.65 -3.89 -10.19
N PHE A 171 -4.56 -4.58 -10.58
CA PHE A 171 -3.19 -4.18 -10.20
C PHE A 171 -2.74 -2.88 -10.88
N SER A 172 -3.16 -2.61 -12.12
CA SER A 172 -2.91 -1.32 -12.78
C SER A 172 -3.58 -0.15 -12.04
N CYS A 173 -4.80 -0.34 -11.56
CA CYS A 173 -5.50 0.64 -10.73
C CYS A 173 -4.74 0.89 -9.41
N MET A 174 -4.19 -0.16 -8.79
CA MET A 174 -3.34 -0.01 -7.60
C MET A 174 -2.07 0.78 -7.90
N ALA A 175 -1.44 0.55 -9.06
CA ALA A 175 -0.27 1.33 -9.48
C ALA A 175 -0.58 2.82 -9.63
N VAL A 176 -1.69 3.17 -10.28
CA VAL A 176 -2.16 4.56 -10.40
C VAL A 176 -2.51 5.14 -9.02
N TYR A 177 -3.06 4.34 -8.14
CA TYR A 177 -3.41 4.75 -6.78
C TYR A 177 -2.20 5.20 -5.96
N PHE A 178 -1.03 4.57 -6.14
CA PHE A 178 0.21 4.93 -5.43
C PHE A 178 0.98 6.10 -6.09
N THR A 179 0.52 6.63 -7.21
CA THR A 179 1.16 7.75 -7.92
C THR A 179 0.64 9.10 -7.43
#